data_064a047b3e79ca981c7fdf1c90447100
#
_entry.id   064a047b3e79ca981c7fdf1c90447100
#
_cell.length_a   1.000
_cell.length_b   1.000
_cell.length_c   1.000
_cell.angle_alpha   90.00
_cell.angle_beta   90.00
_cell.angle_gamma   90.00
#
_symmetry.space_group_name_H-M   'P 1'
#
loop_
_entity.id
_entity.type
_entity.pdbx_description
1 polymer ?
#
loop_
_entity_poly.entity_id
_entity_poly.type
_entity_poly.pdbx_seq_one_letter_code
_entity_poly.pdbx_strand_id
1 'polypeptide(L)'
;EVIHGDPKSANVLVAAGENRAIALIDLDTVKPGLLLHDLGDCLRSCCNRLGEDGEEGEGELFAAELFQALLAGYRDAAGDLLGMADRALLVESVRLISYELGLRFFTDHLAGDRYFTVTRPAQNLHRAAVQFRLHASILRQQEPLEERLAHLFARTRPPCNCPRRGL
;
A
#
# COMPACT_ATOMS: atom_id res chain seq x y z
N GLU A 1 -5.27 8.90 -14.52
CA GLU A 1 -4.18 9.60 -13.81
C GLU A 1 -2.82 9.04 -14.22
N VAL A 2 -1.72 9.75 -13.90
CA VAL A 2 -0.37 9.18 -13.98
C VAL A 2 -0.07 8.54 -12.65
N ILE A 3 0.34 7.29 -12.66
CA ILE A 3 0.63 6.48 -11.47
C ILE A 3 2.10 6.04 -11.46
N HIS A 4 2.62 5.72 -10.29
CA HIS A 4 3.97 5.16 -10.13
C HIS A 4 4.03 3.70 -10.62
N GLY A 5 3.02 2.92 -10.29
CA GLY A 5 2.87 1.51 -10.68
C GLY A 5 3.53 0.49 -9.74
N ASP A 6 4.40 0.94 -8.81
CA ASP A 6 5.03 0.11 -7.75
C ASP A 6 5.43 1.00 -6.54
N PRO A 7 4.47 1.70 -5.88
CA PRO A 7 4.78 2.66 -4.80
C PRO A 7 4.96 1.96 -3.44
N LYS A 8 5.72 0.88 -3.41
CA LYS A 8 6.01 0.15 -2.17
C LYS A 8 6.96 0.92 -1.25
N SER A 9 6.94 0.59 0.04
CA SER A 9 7.77 1.25 1.07
C SER A 9 9.28 1.25 0.75
N ALA A 10 9.79 0.20 0.10
CA ALA A 10 11.19 0.09 -0.31
C ALA A 10 11.59 1.12 -1.38
N ASN A 11 10.62 1.70 -2.11
CA ASN A 11 10.86 2.72 -3.13
C ASN A 11 10.77 4.15 -2.58
N VAL A 12 10.59 4.32 -1.27
CA VAL A 12 10.60 5.63 -0.59
C VAL A 12 11.93 5.84 0.12
N LEU A 13 12.70 6.83 -0.31
CA LEU A 13 13.92 7.24 0.39
C LEU A 13 13.59 8.17 1.55
N VAL A 14 14.15 7.87 2.71
CA VAL A 14 13.98 8.66 3.94
C VAL A 14 15.34 9.27 4.32
N ALA A 15 15.35 10.53 4.74
CA ALA A 15 16.58 11.21 5.18
C ALA A 15 17.15 10.51 6.42
N ALA A 16 18.45 10.26 6.41
CA ALA A 16 19.14 9.62 7.53
C ALA A 16 19.00 10.45 8.81
N GLY A 17 18.49 9.83 9.87
CA GLY A 17 18.27 10.49 11.16
C GLY A 17 17.06 11.43 11.24
N GLU A 18 16.25 11.50 10.19
CA GLU A 18 15.02 12.31 10.12
C GLU A 18 13.82 11.43 9.72
N ASN A 19 12.63 11.76 10.24
CA ASN A 19 11.38 11.13 9.80
C ASN A 19 10.79 11.88 8.59
N ARG A 20 11.58 12.03 7.52
CA ARG A 20 11.20 12.81 6.33
C ARG A 20 11.52 12.05 5.04
N ALA A 21 10.49 11.74 4.27
CA ALA A 21 10.65 11.22 2.91
C ALA A 21 11.29 12.32 2.03
N ILE A 22 12.30 11.95 1.24
CA ILE A 22 13.06 12.85 0.38
C ILE A 22 12.93 12.55 -1.11
N ALA A 23 12.66 11.31 -1.47
CA ALA A 23 12.46 10.91 -2.85
C ALA A 23 11.61 9.63 -2.98
N LEU A 24 11.00 9.48 -4.13
CA LEU A 24 10.41 8.25 -4.62
C LEU A 24 11.28 7.78 -5.79
N ILE A 25 11.66 6.51 -5.80
CA ILE A 25 12.59 5.90 -6.79
C ILE A 25 11.92 4.74 -7.51
N ASP A 26 12.61 4.13 -8.47
CA ASP A 26 12.12 3.00 -9.27
C ASP A 26 10.94 3.41 -10.16
N LEU A 27 11.21 4.38 -11.03
CA LEU A 27 10.19 5.02 -11.88
C LEU A 27 9.92 4.25 -13.20
N ASP A 28 10.45 3.07 -13.37
CA ASP A 28 10.34 2.27 -14.60
C ASP A 28 8.91 1.86 -14.93
N THR A 29 8.03 1.84 -13.91
CA THR A 29 6.63 1.45 -14.02
C THR A 29 5.67 2.63 -14.14
N VAL A 30 6.18 3.87 -14.19
CA VAL A 30 5.34 5.08 -14.31
C VAL A 30 4.55 5.05 -15.63
N LYS A 31 3.23 5.14 -15.51
CA LYS A 31 2.30 5.04 -16.64
C LYS A 31 0.94 5.67 -16.33
N PRO A 32 0.09 5.91 -17.34
CA PRO A 32 -1.33 6.14 -17.09
C PRO A 32 -1.98 4.93 -16.43
N GLY A 33 -2.78 5.15 -15.38
CA GLY A 33 -3.44 4.06 -14.66
C GLY A 33 -4.46 4.55 -13.64
N LEU A 34 -4.98 3.59 -12.87
CA LEU A 34 -5.97 3.84 -11.81
C LEU A 34 -5.27 4.28 -10.53
N LEU A 35 -5.72 5.40 -9.95
CA LEU A 35 -5.22 5.91 -8.68
C LEU A 35 -5.32 4.86 -7.55
N LEU A 36 -6.41 4.10 -7.53
CA LEU A 36 -6.64 3.03 -6.55
C LEU A 36 -5.61 1.89 -6.65
N HIS A 37 -5.03 1.67 -7.82
CA HIS A 37 -3.96 0.68 -7.96
C HIS A 37 -2.71 1.16 -7.22
N ASP A 38 -2.30 2.40 -7.42
CA ASP A 38 -1.14 2.97 -6.74
C ASP A 38 -1.33 3.09 -5.23
N LEU A 39 -2.43 3.71 -4.82
CA LEU A 39 -2.70 3.91 -3.40
C LEU A 39 -2.95 2.58 -2.68
N GLY A 40 -3.62 1.64 -3.36
CA GLY A 40 -3.84 0.29 -2.84
C GLY A 40 -2.54 -0.48 -2.64
N ASP A 41 -1.60 -0.42 -3.58
CA ASP A 41 -0.29 -1.08 -3.46
C ASP A 41 0.59 -0.43 -2.38
N CYS A 42 0.60 0.90 -2.32
CA CYS A 42 1.26 1.64 -1.23
C CYS A 42 0.75 1.19 0.14
N LEU A 43 -0.57 1.17 0.34
CA LEU A 43 -1.19 0.76 1.60
C LEU A 43 -0.95 -0.72 1.92
N ARG A 44 -1.04 -1.61 0.92
CA ARG A 44 -0.70 -3.02 1.06
C ARG A 44 0.73 -3.21 1.57
N SER A 45 1.67 -2.51 0.96
CA SER A 45 3.10 -2.63 1.30
C SER A 45 3.42 -2.01 2.66
N CYS A 46 2.98 -0.77 2.90
CA CYS A 46 3.35 -0.01 4.10
C CYS A 46 2.60 -0.47 5.36
N CYS A 47 1.39 -1.02 5.21
CA CYS A 47 0.59 -1.49 6.36
C CYS A 47 0.78 -2.98 6.66
N ASN A 48 1.64 -3.68 5.92
CA ASN A 48 1.99 -5.07 6.19
C ASN A 48 3.09 -5.13 7.25
N ARG A 49 2.77 -5.61 8.46
CA ARG A 49 3.72 -5.69 9.59
C ARG A 49 4.89 -6.62 9.35
N LEU A 50 4.71 -7.64 8.53
CA LEU A 50 5.76 -8.63 8.22
C LEU A 50 6.61 -8.26 7.00
N GLY A 51 6.17 -7.27 6.19
CA GLY A 51 6.74 -7.10 4.86
C GLY A 51 6.44 -8.31 3.95
N GLU A 52 7.23 -8.52 2.92
CA GLU A 52 7.00 -9.62 1.95
C GLU A 52 7.59 -10.97 2.39
N ASP A 53 8.68 -10.95 3.14
CA ASP A 53 9.47 -12.13 3.53
C ASP A 53 9.44 -12.43 5.04
N GLY A 54 8.61 -11.73 5.81
CA GLY A 54 8.57 -11.86 7.27
C GLY A 54 8.02 -13.20 7.73
N GLU A 55 8.56 -13.68 8.84
CA GLU A 55 8.10 -14.91 9.51
C GLU A 55 6.79 -14.69 10.26
N GLU A 56 6.20 -15.77 10.81
CA GLU A 56 4.95 -15.68 11.53
C GLU A 56 5.09 -14.81 12.79
N GLY A 57 4.12 -13.90 12.95
CA GLY A 57 3.95 -13.05 14.13
C GLY A 57 2.55 -13.18 14.71
N GLU A 58 2.40 -12.81 15.97
CA GLU A 58 1.09 -12.74 16.63
C GLU A 58 0.31 -11.48 16.21
N GLY A 59 -1.02 -11.57 16.17
CA GLY A 59 -1.94 -10.46 15.93
C GLY A 59 -2.31 -10.23 14.47
N GLU A 60 -2.98 -9.10 14.23
CA GLU A 60 -3.42 -8.72 12.89
C GLU A 60 -2.25 -8.25 12.04
N LEU A 61 -2.16 -8.82 10.85
CA LEU A 61 -1.06 -8.56 9.93
C LEU A 61 -1.16 -7.16 9.29
N PHE A 62 -2.37 -6.72 9.01
CA PHE A 62 -2.62 -5.38 8.46
C PHE A 62 -2.74 -4.35 9.59
N ALA A 63 -1.88 -3.35 9.58
CA ALA A 63 -1.77 -2.30 10.58
C ALA A 63 -2.77 -1.17 10.32
N ALA A 64 -3.94 -1.21 10.95
CA ALA A 64 -4.99 -0.19 10.79
C ALA A 64 -4.53 1.22 11.22
N GLU A 65 -3.60 1.34 12.16
CA GLU A 65 -3.03 2.61 12.57
C GLU A 65 -2.11 3.23 11.49
N LEU A 66 -1.33 2.40 10.78
CA LEU A 66 -0.51 2.87 9.64
C LEU A 66 -1.40 3.25 8.46
N PHE A 67 -2.44 2.48 8.17
CA PHE A 67 -3.45 2.81 7.17
C PHE A 67 -4.05 4.20 7.44
N GLN A 68 -4.45 4.49 8.66
CA GLN A 68 -5.01 5.78 9.02
C GLN A 68 -3.98 6.92 8.90
N ALA A 69 -2.74 6.70 9.33
CA ALA A 69 -1.68 7.70 9.27
C ALA A 69 -1.29 8.05 7.83
N LEU A 70 -1.13 7.04 6.96
CA LEU A 70 -0.82 7.23 5.54
C LEU A 70 -1.95 7.99 4.82
N LEU A 71 -3.20 7.60 5.05
CA LEU A 71 -4.34 8.26 4.45
C LEU A 71 -4.54 9.69 4.96
N ALA A 72 -4.18 9.99 6.21
CA ALA A 72 -4.19 11.35 6.73
C ALA A 72 -3.17 12.22 5.96
N GLY A 73 -1.94 11.73 5.79
CA GLY A 73 -0.93 12.41 4.98
C GLY A 73 -1.35 12.58 3.51
N TYR A 74 -1.91 11.53 2.91
CA TYR A 74 -2.42 11.59 1.54
C TYR A 74 -3.56 12.61 1.39
N ARG A 75 -4.55 12.60 2.29
CA ARG A 75 -5.64 13.59 2.31
C ARG A 75 -5.10 15.02 2.37
N ASP A 76 -4.11 15.26 3.22
CA ASP A 76 -3.56 16.60 3.43
C ASP A 76 -2.75 17.09 2.21
N ALA A 77 -2.08 16.19 1.50
CA ALA A 77 -1.29 16.51 0.32
C ALA A 77 -2.09 16.49 -1.00
N ALA A 78 -2.94 15.50 -1.20
CA ALA A 78 -3.57 15.16 -2.48
C ALA A 78 -5.02 14.65 -2.36
N GLY A 79 -5.71 14.95 -1.26
CA GLY A 79 -7.06 14.41 -0.99
C GLY A 79 -8.12 14.76 -2.03
N ASP A 80 -7.91 15.82 -2.79
CA ASP A 80 -8.81 16.24 -3.88
C ASP A 80 -8.77 15.28 -5.09
N LEU A 81 -7.71 14.47 -5.22
CA LEU A 81 -7.60 13.45 -6.26
C LEU A 81 -8.45 12.21 -5.97
N LEU A 82 -8.79 11.97 -4.69
CA LEU A 82 -9.55 10.79 -4.28
C LEU A 82 -11.04 11.12 -4.19
N GLY A 83 -11.76 10.82 -5.26
CA GLY A 83 -13.21 11.03 -5.36
C GLY A 83 -14.02 10.13 -4.40
N MET A 84 -15.34 10.38 -4.27
CA MET A 84 -16.21 9.56 -3.43
C MET A 84 -16.25 8.10 -3.88
N ALA A 85 -16.27 7.85 -5.18
CA ALA A 85 -16.25 6.50 -5.74
C ALA A 85 -14.93 5.77 -5.41
N ASP A 86 -13.80 6.47 -5.50
CA ASP A 86 -12.49 5.90 -5.16
C ASP A 86 -12.41 5.55 -3.68
N ARG A 87 -12.93 6.43 -2.80
CA ARG A 87 -12.98 6.17 -1.35
C ARG A 87 -13.81 4.94 -1.01
N ALA A 88 -14.94 4.76 -1.70
CA ALA A 88 -15.80 3.59 -1.48
C ALA A 88 -15.13 2.27 -1.88
N LEU A 89 -14.16 2.30 -2.79
CA LEU A 89 -13.46 1.11 -3.30
C LEU A 89 -12.05 0.93 -2.72
N LEU A 90 -11.56 1.88 -1.91
CA LEU A 90 -10.16 1.88 -1.49
C LEU A 90 -9.77 0.65 -0.66
N VAL A 91 -10.54 0.29 0.35
CA VAL A 91 -10.25 -0.89 1.20
C VAL A 91 -10.30 -2.17 0.37
N GLU A 92 -11.28 -2.26 -0.53
CA GLU A 92 -11.40 -3.38 -1.46
C GLU A 92 -10.19 -3.45 -2.42
N SER A 93 -9.70 -2.31 -2.91
CA SER A 93 -8.51 -2.29 -3.80
C SER A 93 -7.25 -2.78 -3.08
N VAL A 94 -7.02 -2.39 -1.81
CA VAL A 94 -5.90 -2.89 -0.99
C VAL A 94 -5.99 -4.41 -0.83
N ARG A 95 -7.20 -4.91 -0.56
CA ARG A 95 -7.48 -6.34 -0.40
C ARG A 95 -7.23 -7.11 -1.70
N LEU A 96 -7.74 -6.59 -2.82
CA LEU A 96 -7.61 -7.21 -4.15
C LEU A 96 -6.13 -7.28 -4.60
N ILE A 97 -5.38 -6.20 -4.43
CA ILE A 97 -3.96 -6.15 -4.79
C ILE A 97 -3.13 -7.12 -3.94
N SER A 98 -3.44 -7.25 -2.65
CA SER A 98 -2.81 -8.27 -1.79
C SER A 98 -3.06 -9.68 -2.33
N TYR A 99 -4.29 -9.98 -2.75
CA TYR A 99 -4.64 -11.27 -3.31
C TYR A 99 -3.97 -11.52 -4.67
N GLU A 100 -3.98 -10.53 -5.56
CA GLU A 100 -3.31 -10.59 -6.87
C GLU A 100 -1.82 -10.89 -6.72
N LEU A 101 -1.13 -10.15 -5.84
CA LEU A 101 0.31 -10.37 -5.62
C LEU A 101 0.58 -11.76 -5.03
N GLY A 102 -0.28 -12.24 -4.14
CA GLY A 102 -0.21 -13.61 -3.63
C GLY A 102 -0.30 -14.64 -4.75
N LEU A 103 -1.24 -14.46 -5.67
CA LEU A 103 -1.36 -15.33 -6.86
C LEU A 103 -0.13 -15.26 -7.75
N ARG A 104 0.46 -14.08 -7.97
CA ARG A 104 1.66 -13.91 -8.79
C ARG A 104 2.85 -14.66 -8.18
N PHE A 105 3.11 -14.52 -6.88
CA PHE A 105 4.16 -15.27 -6.19
C PHE A 105 3.92 -16.79 -6.26
N PHE A 106 2.67 -17.21 -6.04
CA PHE A 106 2.32 -18.63 -6.09
C PHE A 106 2.50 -19.22 -7.49
N THR A 107 2.06 -18.50 -8.52
CA THR A 107 2.22 -18.91 -9.91
C THR A 107 3.70 -19.00 -10.31
N ASP A 108 4.52 -18.03 -9.89
CA ASP A 108 5.95 -18.03 -10.16
C ASP A 108 6.65 -19.21 -9.46
N HIS A 109 6.28 -19.51 -8.23
CA HIS A 109 6.76 -20.70 -7.52
C HIS A 109 6.45 -21.98 -8.29
N LEU A 110 5.22 -22.14 -8.78
CA LEU A 110 4.84 -23.33 -9.61
C LEU A 110 5.58 -23.38 -10.94
N ALA A 111 5.96 -22.21 -11.50
CA ALA A 111 6.74 -22.10 -12.72
C ALA A 111 8.26 -22.32 -12.52
N GLY A 112 8.72 -22.53 -11.29
CA GLY A 112 10.11 -22.75 -10.92
C GLY A 112 10.89 -21.48 -10.64
N ASP A 113 10.26 -20.47 -10.03
CA ASP A 113 10.86 -19.22 -9.53
C ASP A 113 11.63 -18.45 -10.62
N ARG A 114 10.95 -18.11 -11.72
CA ARG A 114 11.57 -17.52 -12.93
C ARG A 114 11.47 -16.00 -13.00
N TYR A 115 10.47 -15.42 -12.38
CA TYR A 115 10.17 -13.99 -12.49
C TYR A 115 10.70 -13.19 -11.30
N PHE A 116 10.35 -13.59 -10.09
CA PHE A 116 10.81 -12.92 -8.88
C PHE A 116 12.14 -13.50 -8.41
N THR A 117 13.08 -12.61 -8.08
CA THR A 117 14.36 -13.02 -7.50
C THR A 117 14.15 -13.71 -6.16
N VAL A 118 14.71 -14.93 -6.03
CA VAL A 118 14.70 -15.72 -4.81
C VAL A 118 16.13 -15.96 -4.33
N THR A 119 16.30 -16.00 -3.01
CA THR A 119 17.60 -16.28 -2.35
C THR A 119 17.58 -17.57 -1.56
N ARG A 120 16.40 -18.18 -1.38
CA ARG A 120 16.20 -19.44 -0.66
C ARG A 120 15.10 -20.29 -1.31
N PRO A 121 15.11 -21.61 -1.14
CA PRO A 121 14.06 -22.49 -1.65
C PRO A 121 12.67 -22.09 -1.11
N ALA A 122 11.65 -22.22 -1.94
CA ALA A 122 10.24 -21.93 -1.61
C ALA A 122 9.97 -20.50 -1.12
N GLN A 123 10.85 -19.54 -1.40
CA GLN A 123 10.68 -18.14 -0.96
C GLN A 123 9.41 -17.52 -1.55
N ASN A 124 9.10 -17.74 -2.84
CA ASN A 124 7.88 -17.22 -3.44
C ASN A 124 6.62 -17.92 -2.91
N LEU A 125 6.69 -19.19 -2.53
CA LEU A 125 5.58 -19.85 -1.82
C LEU A 125 5.32 -19.20 -0.45
N HIS A 126 6.40 -18.88 0.28
CA HIS A 126 6.29 -18.16 1.55
C HIS A 126 5.69 -16.75 1.36
N ARG A 127 6.19 -15.97 0.38
CA ARG A 127 5.65 -14.65 0.02
C ARG A 127 4.16 -14.72 -0.35
N ALA A 128 3.77 -15.73 -1.11
CA ALA A 128 2.36 -15.96 -1.44
C ALA A 128 1.51 -16.17 -0.18
N ALA A 129 1.97 -16.99 0.76
CA ALA A 129 1.28 -17.23 2.02
C ALA A 129 1.14 -15.93 2.85
N VAL A 130 2.19 -15.10 2.92
CA VAL A 130 2.14 -13.78 3.57
C VAL A 130 1.06 -12.89 2.95
N GLN A 131 0.99 -12.81 1.61
CA GLN A 131 0.00 -11.97 0.93
C GLN A 131 -1.43 -12.49 1.12
N PHE A 132 -1.66 -13.80 1.10
CA PHE A 132 -2.99 -14.36 1.37
C PHE A 132 -3.42 -14.14 2.82
N ARG A 133 -2.51 -14.21 3.78
CA ARG A 133 -2.78 -13.86 5.18
C ARG A 133 -3.07 -12.37 5.36
N LEU A 134 -2.34 -11.51 4.62
CA LEU A 134 -2.60 -10.06 4.60
C LEU A 134 -4.00 -9.77 4.05
N HIS A 135 -4.37 -10.39 2.92
CA HIS A 135 -5.72 -10.32 2.36
C HIS A 135 -6.78 -10.72 3.40
N ALA A 136 -6.59 -11.84 4.10
CA ALA A 136 -7.52 -12.29 5.13
C ALA A 136 -7.58 -11.33 6.33
N SER A 137 -6.46 -10.72 6.72
CA SER A 137 -6.40 -9.71 7.78
C SER A 137 -7.18 -8.44 7.40
N ILE A 138 -7.04 -7.97 6.15
CA ILE A 138 -7.81 -6.82 5.64
C ILE A 138 -9.31 -7.14 5.63
N LEU A 139 -9.69 -8.33 5.16
CA LEU A 139 -11.09 -8.77 5.10
C LEU A 139 -11.74 -8.78 6.50
N ARG A 140 -11.03 -9.29 7.52
CA ARG A 140 -11.54 -9.28 8.90
C ARG A 140 -11.72 -7.88 9.48
N GLN A 141 -10.93 -6.92 8.99
CA GLN A 141 -10.94 -5.53 9.45
C GLN A 141 -11.72 -4.60 8.50
N GLN A 142 -12.41 -5.11 7.49
CA GLN A 142 -12.99 -4.30 6.42
C GLN A 142 -13.88 -3.18 6.96
N GLU A 143 -14.91 -3.50 7.75
CA GLU A 143 -15.83 -2.50 8.30
C GLU A 143 -15.11 -1.42 9.15
N PRO A 144 -14.25 -1.76 10.14
CA PRO A 144 -13.49 -0.76 10.88
C PRO A 144 -12.57 0.10 10.00
N LEU A 145 -11.99 -0.43 8.92
CA LEU A 145 -11.15 0.33 8.01
C LEU A 145 -11.97 1.32 7.17
N GLU A 146 -13.14 0.91 6.69
CA GLU A 146 -14.09 1.77 5.97
C GLU A 146 -14.62 2.90 6.86
N GLU A 147 -14.95 2.62 8.13
CA GLU A 147 -15.35 3.62 9.10
C GLU A 147 -14.24 4.66 9.36
N ARG A 148 -12.99 4.20 9.54
CA ARG A 148 -11.84 5.11 9.72
C ARG A 148 -11.63 6.00 8.50
N LEU A 149 -11.76 5.45 7.29
CA LEU A 149 -11.68 6.17 6.04
C LEU A 149 -12.79 7.23 5.94
N ALA A 150 -14.03 6.86 6.22
CA ALA A 150 -15.18 7.78 6.21
C ALA A 150 -14.98 8.94 7.20
N HIS A 151 -14.60 8.66 8.44
CA HIS A 151 -14.32 9.66 9.45
C HIS A 151 -13.17 10.60 9.05
N LEU A 152 -12.12 10.06 8.44
CA LEU A 152 -10.97 10.84 8.01
C LEU A 152 -11.36 11.90 6.96
N PHE A 153 -12.19 11.53 5.99
CA PHE A 153 -12.61 12.44 4.92
C PHE A 153 -13.87 13.25 5.22
N ALA A 154 -14.62 12.93 6.29
CA ALA A 154 -15.70 13.78 6.79
C ALA A 154 -15.19 15.05 7.50
N ARG A 155 -13.96 15.03 8.04
CA ARG A 155 -13.36 16.19 8.70
C ARG A 155 -12.92 17.21 7.65
N THR A 156 -13.43 18.44 7.75
CA THR A 156 -13.00 19.55 6.91
C THR A 156 -11.47 19.72 7.00
N ARG A 157 -10.84 19.86 5.84
CA ARG A 157 -9.39 20.07 5.70
C ARG A 157 -8.99 21.33 6.48
N PRO A 158 -8.01 21.29 7.40
CA PRO A 158 -7.44 22.53 7.92
C PRO A 158 -6.81 23.29 6.75
N PRO A 159 -6.83 24.64 6.75
CA PRO A 159 -6.26 25.44 5.67
C PRO A 159 -4.79 25.04 5.48
N CYS A 160 -4.44 24.64 4.25
CA CYS A 160 -3.08 24.26 3.91
C CYS A 160 -2.15 25.47 4.05
N ASN A 161 -1.30 25.46 5.04
CA ASN A 161 -0.29 26.50 5.28
C ASN A 161 1.00 26.22 4.49
N CYS A 162 0.87 25.55 3.34
CA CYS A 162 2.01 25.28 2.46
C CYS A 162 2.28 26.52 1.60
N PRO A 163 3.43 27.19 1.70
CA PRO A 163 3.78 28.26 0.79
C PRO A 163 3.85 27.65 -0.62
N ARG A 164 2.98 28.09 -1.51
CA ARG A 164 3.10 27.81 -2.95
C ARG A 164 4.46 28.34 -3.38
N ARG A 165 5.44 27.48 -3.52
CA ARG A 165 6.68 27.85 -4.20
C ARG A 165 6.29 28.12 -5.65
N GLY A 166 6.28 29.40 -6.01
CA GLY A 166 6.10 29.80 -7.41
C GLY A 166 7.13 29.11 -8.29
N LEU A 167 6.68 28.58 -9.40
CA LEU A 167 7.50 28.16 -10.52
C LEU A 167 8.12 29.40 -11.18
#